data_7603d6621773afdcde89173775599ccf
#
_entry.id   7603d6621773afdcde89173775599ccf
#
_cell.length_a   1.000
_cell.length_b   1.000
_cell.length_c   1.000
_cell.angle_alpha   90.00
_cell.angle_beta   90.00
_cell.angle_gamma   90.00
#
_symmetry.space_group_name_H-M   'P 1'
#
loop_
_entity.id
_entity.type
_entity.pdbx_description
1 polymer ?
#
loop_
_entity_poly.entity_id
_entity_poly.type
_entity_poly.pdbx_seq_one_letter_code
_entity_poly.pdbx_strand_id
1 'polypeptide(L)'
;PSQDIGIFNSADLIIAHTEPMRQWLIDHGVKTPIVLLHIFDYYSEDDFLPVDDIVARHNEVVFAGNLRKSEFLPALCRHPFSGLTFNLYGLKGDIDFSSYPHIKYCGVFQGDHTGTIHGGWGLVWDGDSITTCDGVLGDYLRYNLPHKLSLYIAAGLPVIVWSQSAVAD
;
A
#
# COMPACT_ATOMS: atom_id res chain seq x y z
N PRO A 1 -4.86 23.87 -6.83
CA PRO A 1 -3.67 24.02 -5.96
C PRO A 1 -3.73 25.26 -5.07
N SER A 2 -4.13 26.47 -5.59
CA SER A 2 -4.11 27.71 -4.79
C SER A 2 -5.13 27.74 -3.65
N GLN A 3 -6.29 27.11 -3.81
CA GLN A 3 -7.32 27.01 -2.75
C GLN A 3 -6.86 26.08 -1.62
N ASP A 4 -6.22 24.96 -1.94
CA ASP A 4 -5.75 23.98 -0.96
C ASP A 4 -4.62 24.58 -0.09
N ILE A 5 -3.69 25.33 -0.69
CA ILE A 5 -2.63 26.02 0.05
C ILE A 5 -3.20 27.06 1.03
N GLY A 6 -4.29 27.75 0.66
CA GLY A 6 -5.01 28.65 1.56
C GLY A 6 -5.57 27.93 2.78
N ILE A 7 -6.14 26.73 2.60
CA ILE A 7 -6.65 25.89 3.69
C ILE A 7 -5.50 25.43 4.60
N PHE A 8 -4.40 24.93 4.01
CA PHE A 8 -3.24 24.53 4.80
C PHE A 8 -2.67 25.68 5.63
N ASN A 9 -2.61 26.88 5.08
CA ASN A 9 -2.13 28.07 5.78
C ASN A 9 -3.09 28.64 6.84
N SER A 10 -4.33 28.12 6.92
CA SER A 10 -5.28 28.48 7.99
C SER A 10 -5.25 27.53 9.19
N ALA A 11 -4.50 26.44 9.11
CA ALA A 11 -4.31 25.50 10.20
C ALA A 11 -3.23 25.96 11.18
N ASP A 12 -3.29 25.52 12.43
CA ASP A 12 -2.27 25.78 13.45
C ASP A 12 -1.05 24.88 13.26
N LEU A 13 -1.26 23.65 12.75
CA LEU A 13 -0.24 22.64 12.56
C LEU A 13 -0.66 21.70 11.44
N ILE A 14 0.30 21.20 10.66
CA ILE A 14 0.12 20.16 9.65
C ILE A 14 0.92 18.94 10.06
N ILE A 15 0.32 17.75 9.89
CA ILE A 15 1.00 16.47 10.01
C ILE A 15 1.20 15.96 8.59
N ALA A 16 2.46 15.91 8.12
CA ALA A 16 2.84 15.32 6.85
C ALA A 16 3.32 13.88 7.07
N HIS A 17 3.11 13.01 6.08
CA HIS A 17 3.52 11.62 6.22
C HIS A 17 5.04 11.46 6.20
N THR A 18 5.70 12.14 5.25
CA THR A 18 7.10 11.94 4.91
C THR A 18 7.82 13.26 4.67
N GLU A 19 9.15 13.23 4.67
CA GLU A 19 9.96 14.40 4.32
C GLU A 19 9.70 14.89 2.87
N PRO A 20 9.59 14.02 1.84
CA PRO A 20 9.19 14.46 0.50
C PRO A 20 7.84 15.19 0.48
N MET A 21 6.84 14.74 1.24
CA MET A 21 5.56 15.46 1.36
C MET A 21 5.73 16.82 2.02
N ARG A 22 6.49 16.90 3.11
CA ARG A 22 6.77 18.17 3.80
C ARG A 22 7.45 19.16 2.86
N GLN A 23 8.49 18.72 2.14
CA GLN A 23 9.23 19.57 1.22
C GLN A 23 8.33 20.07 0.09
N TRP A 24 7.51 19.18 -0.48
CA TRP A 24 6.54 19.56 -1.52
C TRP A 24 5.58 20.65 -1.04
N LEU A 25 5.04 20.54 0.18
CA LEU A 25 4.15 21.54 0.78
C LEU A 25 4.84 22.89 0.94
N ILE A 26 6.08 22.91 1.42
CA ILE A 26 6.87 24.14 1.60
C ILE A 26 7.14 24.80 0.24
N ASP A 27 7.57 24.05 -0.75
CA ASP A 27 7.86 24.53 -2.10
C ASP A 27 6.63 25.13 -2.80
N HIS A 28 5.43 24.68 -2.42
CA HIS A 28 4.16 25.20 -2.94
C HIS A 28 3.54 26.31 -2.08
N GLY A 29 4.25 26.81 -1.08
CA GLY A 29 3.87 28.02 -0.34
C GLY A 29 3.12 27.79 0.95
N VAL A 30 3.16 26.58 1.51
CA VAL A 30 2.68 26.30 2.88
C VAL A 30 3.66 26.92 3.87
N LYS A 31 3.11 27.73 4.81
CA LYS A 31 3.86 28.46 5.84
C LYS A 31 3.56 27.93 7.25
N THR A 32 2.48 27.17 7.39
CA THR A 32 2.09 26.54 8.66
C THR A 32 3.19 25.58 9.13
N PRO A 33 3.47 25.48 10.43
CA PRO A 33 4.39 24.49 10.96
C PRO A 33 4.00 23.08 10.57
N ILE A 34 4.98 22.26 10.15
CA ILE A 34 4.75 20.88 9.67
C ILE A 34 5.58 19.93 10.54
N VAL A 35 4.93 18.91 11.08
CA VAL A 35 5.57 17.77 11.75
C VAL A 35 5.42 16.51 10.89
N LEU A 36 6.35 15.56 11.06
CA LEU A 36 6.31 14.29 10.31
C LEU A 36 5.64 13.21 11.14
N LEU A 37 4.81 12.42 10.48
CA LEU A 37 4.19 11.24 11.06
C LEU A 37 5.17 10.05 11.10
N HIS A 38 6.01 9.91 10.08
CA HIS A 38 6.94 8.83 9.77
C HIS A 38 6.26 7.50 9.41
N ILE A 39 5.38 6.97 10.24
CA ILE A 39 4.60 5.77 9.97
C ILE A 39 3.26 5.83 10.72
N PHE A 40 2.20 5.33 10.12
CA PHE A 40 0.94 5.11 10.82
C PHE A 40 1.08 3.94 11.78
N ASP A 41 0.51 4.06 12.97
CA ASP A 41 0.23 2.92 13.82
C ASP A 41 -0.81 2.00 13.16
N TYR A 42 -0.82 0.75 13.59
CA TYR A 42 -1.81 -0.22 13.15
C TYR A 42 -2.20 -1.11 14.32
N TYR A 43 -3.49 -1.12 14.65
CA TYR A 43 -4.02 -1.97 15.69
C TYR A 43 -4.29 -3.37 15.13
N SER A 44 -3.86 -4.39 15.84
CA SER A 44 -4.19 -5.79 15.57
C SER A 44 -4.53 -6.50 16.86
N GLU A 45 -5.54 -7.36 16.84
CA GLU A 45 -5.86 -8.29 17.92
C GLU A 45 -5.05 -9.57 17.85
N ASP A 46 -4.42 -9.81 16.70
CA ASP A 46 -3.62 -11.00 16.45
C ASP A 46 -2.13 -10.74 16.73
N ASP A 47 -1.42 -11.77 17.11
CA ASP A 47 0.04 -11.80 17.16
C ASP A 47 0.64 -11.77 15.74
N PHE A 48 1.94 -11.47 15.66
CA PHE A 48 2.69 -11.58 14.40
C PHE A 48 2.59 -13.00 13.84
N LEU A 49 2.51 -13.11 12.52
CA LEU A 49 2.61 -14.39 11.85
C LEU A 49 3.93 -15.07 12.20
N PRO A 50 3.94 -16.40 12.47
CA PRO A 50 5.16 -17.14 12.70
C PRO A 50 6.12 -17.01 11.52
N VAL A 51 7.40 -16.80 11.80
CA VAL A 51 8.43 -16.64 10.76
C VAL A 51 8.49 -17.84 9.83
N ASP A 52 8.36 -19.05 10.36
CA ASP A 52 8.36 -20.28 9.57
C ASP A 52 7.19 -20.34 8.58
N ASP A 53 6.03 -19.81 8.95
CA ASP A 53 4.86 -19.71 8.05
C ASP A 53 5.10 -18.72 6.92
N ILE A 54 5.75 -17.58 7.21
CA ILE A 54 6.12 -16.57 6.22
C ILE A 54 7.15 -17.15 5.25
N VAL A 55 8.18 -17.82 5.76
CA VAL A 55 9.23 -18.44 4.93
C VAL A 55 8.66 -19.56 4.05
N ALA A 56 7.76 -20.38 4.58
CA ALA A 56 7.10 -21.43 3.81
C ALA A 56 6.26 -20.87 2.64
N ARG A 57 5.82 -19.61 2.72
CA ARG A 57 5.03 -18.90 1.71
C ARG A 57 5.85 -17.87 0.89
N HIS A 58 7.16 -18.04 0.81
CA HIS A 58 8.09 -17.09 0.15
C HIS A 58 7.73 -16.76 -1.31
N ASN A 59 6.92 -17.57 -1.96
CA ASN A 59 6.41 -17.37 -3.32
C ASN A 59 4.99 -16.79 -3.37
N GLU A 60 4.42 -16.42 -2.23
CA GLU A 60 3.09 -15.80 -2.14
C GLU A 60 3.21 -14.30 -1.83
N VAL A 61 2.59 -13.47 -2.67
CA VAL A 61 2.56 -12.02 -2.53
C VAL A 61 1.16 -11.58 -2.14
N VAL A 62 1.04 -10.88 -1.04
CA VAL A 62 -0.24 -10.33 -0.55
C VAL A 62 -0.45 -8.94 -1.11
N PHE A 63 -1.63 -8.69 -1.65
CA PHE A 63 -2.13 -7.35 -1.89
C PHE A 63 -3.47 -7.16 -1.17
N ALA A 64 -3.48 -6.28 -0.16
CA ALA A 64 -4.66 -5.97 0.64
C ALA A 64 -5.09 -4.51 0.44
N GLY A 65 -6.33 -4.29 0.01
CA GLY A 65 -6.84 -2.95 -0.25
C GLY A 65 -8.15 -2.92 -1.03
N ASN A 66 -8.46 -1.75 -1.58
CA ASN A 66 -9.64 -1.60 -2.43
C ASN A 66 -9.34 -2.05 -3.86
N LEU A 67 -9.64 -3.32 -4.18
CA LEU A 67 -9.36 -3.92 -5.49
C LEU A 67 -10.11 -3.23 -6.65
N ARG A 68 -11.22 -2.52 -6.36
CA ARG A 68 -11.97 -1.77 -7.39
C ARG A 68 -11.20 -0.56 -7.92
N LYS A 69 -10.32 0.02 -7.09
CA LYS A 69 -9.55 1.22 -7.44
C LYS A 69 -8.13 0.90 -7.90
N SER A 70 -7.73 -0.36 -7.85
CA SER A 70 -6.37 -0.79 -8.16
C SER A 70 -6.25 -1.07 -9.66
N GLU A 71 -5.95 -0.03 -10.44
CA GLU A 71 -5.98 -0.07 -11.92
C GLU A 71 -4.89 -0.98 -12.52
N PHE A 72 -3.83 -1.28 -11.78
CA PHE A 72 -2.80 -2.24 -12.21
C PHE A 72 -3.27 -3.72 -12.17
N LEU A 73 -4.32 -4.06 -11.43
CA LEU A 73 -4.77 -5.45 -11.25
C LEU A 73 -5.12 -6.16 -12.56
N PRO A 74 -5.80 -5.55 -13.55
CA PRO A 74 -6.03 -6.21 -14.84
C PRO A 74 -4.73 -6.59 -15.55
N ALA A 75 -3.68 -5.79 -15.44
CA ALA A 75 -2.37 -6.10 -16.01
C ALA A 75 -1.66 -7.19 -15.19
N LEU A 76 -1.74 -7.15 -13.86
CA LEU A 76 -1.22 -8.20 -12.97
C LEU A 76 -1.85 -9.56 -13.29
N CYS A 77 -3.17 -9.61 -13.47
CA CYS A 77 -3.89 -10.83 -13.81
C CYS A 77 -3.44 -11.42 -15.14
N ARG A 78 -3.22 -10.59 -16.16
CA ARG A 78 -2.83 -11.05 -17.49
C ARG A 78 -1.34 -11.40 -17.64
N HIS A 79 -0.50 -10.90 -16.75
CA HIS A 79 0.95 -11.15 -16.82
C HIS A 79 1.26 -12.57 -16.32
N PRO A 80 2.01 -13.37 -17.10
CA PRO A 80 2.30 -14.77 -16.75
C PRO A 80 3.44 -14.83 -15.70
N PHE A 81 3.11 -14.65 -14.44
CA PHE A 81 4.08 -14.85 -13.35
C PHE A 81 4.34 -16.34 -13.13
N SER A 82 5.59 -16.77 -13.33
CA SER A 82 5.99 -18.15 -13.07
C SER A 82 6.46 -18.30 -11.62
N GLY A 83 5.86 -19.25 -10.91
CA GLY A 83 6.27 -19.59 -9.53
C GLY A 83 5.82 -18.61 -8.45
N LEU A 84 5.04 -17.57 -8.78
CA LEU A 84 4.45 -16.65 -7.82
C LEU A 84 2.93 -16.81 -7.76
N THR A 85 2.38 -16.61 -6.57
CA THR A 85 0.93 -16.52 -6.34
C THR A 85 0.61 -15.19 -5.68
N PHE A 86 -0.44 -14.50 -6.15
CA PHE A 86 -0.90 -13.25 -5.57
C PHE A 86 -2.18 -13.49 -4.78
N ASN A 87 -2.11 -13.32 -3.46
CA ASN A 87 -3.25 -13.40 -2.54
C ASN A 87 -3.89 -12.01 -2.44
N LEU A 88 -5.07 -11.84 -3.02
CA LEU A 88 -5.78 -10.56 -3.09
C LEU A 88 -6.86 -10.47 -2.03
N TYR A 89 -6.75 -9.49 -1.15
CA TYR A 89 -7.70 -9.20 -0.07
C TYR A 89 -8.38 -7.85 -0.29
N GLY A 90 -9.71 -7.82 -0.21
CA GLY A 90 -10.48 -6.60 -0.26
C GLY A 90 -11.73 -6.66 -1.14
N LEU A 91 -12.41 -5.53 -1.25
CA LEU A 91 -13.60 -5.43 -2.09
C LEU A 91 -13.22 -5.52 -3.57
N LYS A 92 -13.64 -6.60 -4.22
CA LYS A 92 -13.44 -6.78 -5.66
C LYS A 92 -14.42 -5.96 -6.49
N GLY A 93 -13.97 -5.56 -7.70
CA GLY A 93 -14.82 -5.07 -8.78
C GLY A 93 -15.36 -6.22 -9.64
N ASP A 94 -15.45 -5.96 -10.93
CA ASP A 94 -16.03 -6.89 -11.91
C ASP A 94 -15.03 -7.92 -12.45
N ILE A 95 -13.78 -7.91 -11.96
CA ILE A 95 -12.73 -8.85 -12.42
C ILE A 95 -13.06 -10.25 -11.91
N ASP A 96 -13.15 -11.21 -12.83
CA ASP A 96 -13.20 -12.63 -12.50
C ASP A 96 -11.78 -13.17 -12.28
N PHE A 97 -11.35 -13.21 -11.03
CA PHE A 97 -10.03 -13.70 -10.66
C PHE A 97 -9.85 -15.21 -10.86
N SER A 98 -10.92 -16.00 -10.94
CA SER A 98 -10.86 -17.47 -11.09
C SER A 98 -10.24 -17.91 -12.43
N SER A 99 -10.23 -17.03 -13.42
CA SER A 99 -9.63 -17.27 -14.73
C SER A 99 -8.09 -17.23 -14.74
N TYR A 100 -7.46 -16.83 -13.62
CA TYR A 100 -6.01 -16.62 -13.57
C TYR A 100 -5.37 -17.51 -12.48
N PRO A 101 -4.62 -18.56 -12.86
CA PRO A 101 -4.15 -19.59 -11.91
C PRO A 101 -3.16 -19.08 -10.85
N HIS A 102 -2.48 -17.95 -11.09
CA HIS A 102 -1.56 -17.33 -10.16
C HIS A 102 -2.23 -16.26 -9.26
N ILE A 103 -3.53 -16.06 -9.42
CA ILE A 103 -4.31 -15.12 -8.61
C ILE A 103 -5.25 -15.90 -7.68
N LYS A 104 -5.19 -15.60 -6.40
CA LYS A 104 -6.10 -16.14 -5.39
C LYS A 104 -6.87 -15.00 -4.75
N TYR A 105 -8.17 -14.93 -4.98
CA TYR A 105 -9.03 -14.00 -4.27
C TYR A 105 -9.39 -14.57 -2.90
N CYS A 106 -8.96 -13.89 -1.84
CA CYS A 106 -9.12 -14.32 -0.46
C CYS A 106 -10.30 -13.65 0.27
N GLY A 107 -11.05 -12.78 -0.42
CA GLY A 107 -12.18 -12.08 0.19
C GLY A 107 -11.79 -10.79 0.90
N VAL A 108 -12.68 -10.33 1.77
CA VAL A 108 -12.45 -9.15 2.61
C VAL A 108 -11.98 -9.63 3.99
N PHE A 109 -10.92 -9.03 4.52
CA PHE A 109 -10.46 -9.29 5.88
C PHE A 109 -10.98 -8.22 6.85
N GLN A 110 -11.08 -8.55 8.12
CA GLN A 110 -11.33 -7.57 9.17
C GLN A 110 -10.02 -6.87 9.52
N GLY A 111 -10.01 -5.55 9.53
CA GLY A 111 -8.79 -4.75 9.63
C GLY A 111 -7.99 -4.98 10.92
N ASP A 112 -8.64 -5.36 12.01
CA ASP A 112 -8.06 -5.69 13.31
C ASP A 112 -7.55 -7.15 13.42
N HIS A 113 -7.77 -7.99 12.42
CA HIS A 113 -7.34 -9.39 12.38
C HIS A 113 -6.27 -9.62 11.31
N THR A 114 -5.04 -9.17 11.58
CA THR A 114 -3.90 -9.29 10.65
C THR A 114 -3.46 -10.74 10.43
N GLY A 115 -3.70 -11.63 11.39
CA GLY A 115 -3.40 -13.06 11.29
C GLY A 115 -4.20 -13.81 10.21
N THR A 116 -5.24 -13.19 9.65
CA THR A 116 -6.00 -13.75 8.52
C THR A 116 -5.34 -13.50 7.16
N ILE A 117 -4.30 -12.64 7.12
CA ILE A 117 -3.57 -12.31 5.91
C ILE A 117 -2.39 -13.28 5.75
N HIS A 118 -2.47 -14.18 4.79
CA HIS A 118 -1.45 -15.19 4.56
C HIS A 118 -0.63 -14.92 3.32
N GLY A 119 0.70 -14.94 3.45
CA GLY A 119 1.67 -14.81 2.37
C GLY A 119 3.09 -14.66 2.89
N GLY A 120 4.04 -14.54 1.98
CA GLY A 120 5.45 -14.31 2.30
C GLY A 120 5.88 -12.84 2.15
N TRP A 121 5.10 -12.04 1.41
CA TRP A 121 5.42 -10.64 1.11
C TRP A 121 4.16 -9.79 1.05
N GLY A 122 4.22 -8.56 1.57
CA GLY A 122 3.18 -7.56 1.41
C GLY A 122 3.50 -6.59 0.27
N LEU A 123 2.62 -6.45 -0.71
CA LEU A 123 2.81 -5.56 -1.86
C LEU A 123 2.23 -4.17 -1.57
N VAL A 124 3.11 -3.17 -1.47
CA VAL A 124 2.75 -1.76 -1.39
C VAL A 124 2.85 -1.16 -2.78
N TRP A 125 1.72 -1.16 -3.51
CA TRP A 125 1.65 -0.77 -4.91
C TRP A 125 0.37 -0.01 -5.19
N ASP A 126 0.45 0.95 -6.12
CA ASP A 126 -0.70 1.67 -6.68
C ASP A 126 -0.35 2.18 -8.09
N GLY A 127 -1.35 2.72 -8.81
CA GLY A 127 -1.17 3.23 -10.17
C GLY A 127 -1.68 2.27 -11.23
N ASP A 128 -1.31 2.52 -12.48
CA ASP A 128 -1.95 1.94 -13.67
C ASP A 128 -1.14 0.77 -14.25
N SER A 129 0.09 0.56 -13.77
CA SER A 129 1.04 -0.39 -14.34
C SER A 129 1.60 -1.36 -13.29
N ILE A 130 2.06 -2.54 -13.74
CA ILE A 130 2.79 -3.52 -12.91
C ILE A 130 4.32 -3.30 -12.92
N THR A 131 4.83 -2.37 -13.73
CA THR A 131 6.26 -2.10 -13.86
C THR A 131 6.65 -0.80 -13.17
N THR A 132 5.70 0.10 -12.96
CA THR A 132 5.91 1.41 -12.32
C THR A 132 4.61 1.88 -11.69
N CYS A 133 4.71 2.68 -10.64
CA CYS A 133 3.55 3.29 -10.00
C CYS A 133 3.26 4.65 -10.64
N ASP A 134 2.74 4.64 -11.85
CA ASP A 134 2.33 5.85 -12.57
C ASP A 134 0.87 6.23 -12.31
N GLY A 135 0.46 7.41 -12.82
CA GLY A 135 -0.87 7.96 -12.60
C GLY A 135 -1.04 8.63 -11.24
N VAL A 136 -2.19 9.24 -11.02
CA VAL A 136 -2.44 10.10 -9.84
C VAL A 136 -2.21 9.35 -8.52
N LEU A 137 -2.69 8.11 -8.42
CA LEU A 137 -2.54 7.30 -7.21
C LEU A 137 -1.12 6.75 -7.05
N GLY A 138 -0.47 6.39 -8.16
CA GLY A 138 0.89 5.89 -8.16
C GLY A 138 1.89 6.99 -7.84
N ASP A 139 1.80 8.15 -8.48
CA ASP A 139 2.65 9.29 -8.21
C ASP A 139 2.55 9.78 -6.76
N TYR A 140 1.39 9.61 -6.14
CA TYR A 140 1.19 9.96 -4.73
C TYR A 140 2.08 9.12 -3.79
N LEU A 141 2.48 7.89 -4.18
CA LEU A 141 3.42 7.07 -3.41
C LEU A 141 4.80 7.72 -3.22
N ARG A 142 5.16 8.71 -4.05
CA ARG A 142 6.40 9.50 -3.86
C ARG A 142 6.37 10.36 -2.60
N TYR A 143 5.19 10.57 -2.02
CA TYR A 143 4.98 11.50 -0.93
C TYR A 143 4.32 10.87 0.29
N ASN A 144 3.49 9.85 0.11
CA ASN A 144 2.67 9.32 1.19
C ASN A 144 3.25 8.05 1.82
N LEU A 145 2.71 7.73 3.01
CA LEU A 145 2.84 6.42 3.65
C LEU A 145 1.48 5.73 3.56
N PRO A 146 1.34 4.69 2.72
CA PRO A 146 0.08 3.97 2.61
C PRO A 146 -0.18 3.13 3.86
N HIS A 147 -1.42 3.06 4.33
CA HIS A 147 -1.83 2.17 5.43
C HIS A 147 -1.52 0.68 5.19
N LYS A 148 -1.41 0.27 3.92
CA LYS A 148 -0.95 -1.08 3.54
C LYS A 148 0.42 -1.42 4.15
N LEU A 149 1.34 -0.44 4.21
CA LEU A 149 2.66 -0.63 4.81
C LEU A 149 2.51 -1.01 6.28
N SER A 150 1.75 -0.22 7.03
CA SER A 150 1.53 -0.45 8.47
C SER A 150 0.82 -1.79 8.73
N LEU A 151 -0.17 -2.13 7.90
CA LEU A 151 -0.84 -3.44 7.94
C LEU A 151 0.15 -4.60 7.79
N TYR A 152 1.04 -4.55 6.79
CA TYR A 152 1.98 -5.64 6.56
C TYR A 152 3.04 -5.74 7.65
N ILE A 153 3.51 -4.61 8.17
CA ILE A 153 4.44 -4.59 9.31
C ILE A 153 3.76 -5.17 10.55
N ALA A 154 2.49 -4.80 10.83
CA ALA A 154 1.72 -5.36 11.94
C ALA A 154 1.47 -6.87 11.79
N ALA A 155 1.36 -7.38 10.57
CA ALA A 155 1.28 -8.81 10.29
C ALA A 155 2.65 -9.52 10.32
N GLY A 156 3.76 -8.78 10.45
CA GLY A 156 5.12 -9.32 10.42
C GLY A 156 5.63 -9.64 9.01
N LEU A 157 4.94 -9.20 7.96
CA LEU A 157 5.32 -9.48 6.57
C LEU A 157 6.42 -8.52 6.09
N PRO A 158 7.48 -9.04 5.44
CA PRO A 158 8.37 -8.19 4.65
C PRO A 158 7.60 -7.56 3.48
N VAL A 159 8.04 -6.39 3.03
CA VAL A 159 7.31 -5.62 2.04
C VAL A 159 8.05 -5.49 0.70
N ILE A 160 7.27 -5.48 -0.36
CA ILE A 160 7.70 -5.09 -1.71
C ILE A 160 7.17 -3.69 -1.96
N VAL A 161 8.06 -2.75 -2.22
CA VAL A 161 7.72 -1.34 -2.47
C VAL A 161 8.27 -0.87 -3.82
N TRP A 162 7.65 0.14 -4.39
CA TRP A 162 8.21 0.81 -5.55
C TRP A 162 9.48 1.60 -5.16
N SER A 163 10.57 1.41 -5.90
CA SER A 163 11.87 2.02 -5.58
C SER A 163 11.91 3.56 -5.60
N GLN A 164 10.87 4.20 -6.14
CA GLN A 164 10.73 5.67 -6.14
C GLN A 164 9.65 6.16 -5.17
N SER A 165 9.09 5.27 -4.36
CA SER A 165 8.15 5.65 -3.32
C SER A 165 8.87 6.23 -2.11
N ALA A 166 8.19 7.10 -1.35
CA ALA A 166 8.72 7.66 -0.10
C ALA A 166 8.95 6.60 1.01
N VAL A 167 8.55 5.36 0.76
CA VAL A 167 8.74 4.21 1.67
C VAL A 167 10.08 3.50 1.39
N ALA A 168 10.69 3.74 0.21
CA ALA A 168 11.92 3.05 -0.21
C ALA A 168 13.19 3.65 0.41
N ASP A 169 13.11 4.86 0.95
CA ASP A 169 14.19 5.59 1.65
C ASP A 169 14.16 5.28 3.16
#